data_bf15b7eb79858768cc182f34b067077d
#
_entry.id   bf15b7eb79858768cc182f34b067077d
#
_cell.length_a   1.000
_cell.length_b   1.000
_cell.length_c   1.000
_cell.angle_alpha   90.00
_cell.angle_beta   90.00
_cell.angle_gamma   90.00
#
_symmetry.space_group_name_H-M   'P 1'
#
loop_
_entity.id
_entity.type
_entity.pdbx_description
1 polymer ?
#
loop_
_entity_poly.entity_id
_entity_poly.type
_entity_poly.pdbx_seq_one_letter_code
_entity_poly.pdbx_strand_id
1 'polypeptide(L)'
;MKKIYIPLVSLSLFGLSSCDKFLDELPDNRTEIDTVEEVQELLVSAYPNGLYMDIAETMSDNASDKVTLPESSPLNTDLYTWRGSNETTRDTPVFYWTAAYNAIASANHALASLEQMKGGNTHNFLRGEALVARAYAHFMLAYLWCKPFNPATAATDLGLPYVDKPETVVFGKYKRISLEAFYNAIEKDLNEGLPLIDNTKYSKPKFHFTKEAAHAFATRF
;
A
#
# COMPACT_ATOMS: atom_id res chain seq x y z
N MET A 1 -19.93 31.13 -65.07
CA MET A 1 -18.88 30.87 -64.03
C MET A 1 -19.53 30.40 -62.73
N LYS A 2 -20.16 29.20 -62.71
CA LYS A 2 -20.89 28.70 -61.50
C LYS A 2 -20.80 27.19 -61.29
N LYS A 3 -19.72 26.51 -61.65
CA LYS A 3 -19.62 25.04 -61.55
C LYS A 3 -18.34 24.49 -60.85
N ILE A 4 -17.56 25.28 -60.14
CA ILE A 4 -16.24 24.83 -59.58
C ILE A 4 -16.29 24.59 -58.05
N TYR A 5 -17.35 24.96 -57.33
CA TYR A 5 -17.35 24.91 -55.86
C TYR A 5 -17.96 23.65 -55.24
N ILE A 6 -18.63 22.83 -56.04
CA ILE A 6 -19.32 21.61 -55.48
C ILE A 6 -18.37 20.44 -55.20
N PRO A 7 -17.28 20.18 -55.98
CA PRO A 7 -16.38 19.08 -55.64
C PRO A 7 -15.42 19.38 -54.47
N LEU A 8 -15.17 20.65 -54.14
CA LEU A 8 -14.28 21.01 -53.06
C LEU A 8 -14.89 20.86 -51.69
N VAL A 9 -16.21 21.03 -51.56
CA VAL A 9 -16.97 20.85 -50.30
C VAL A 9 -17.19 19.37 -50.00
N SER A 10 -17.31 18.51 -51.02
CA SER A 10 -17.48 17.07 -50.85
C SER A 10 -16.20 16.38 -50.34
N LEU A 11 -15.02 16.91 -50.63
CA LEU A 11 -13.71 16.33 -50.22
C LEU A 11 -13.36 16.66 -48.77
N SER A 12 -13.95 17.72 -48.20
CA SER A 12 -13.71 18.11 -46.79
C SER A 12 -14.56 17.33 -45.75
N LEU A 13 -15.58 16.59 -46.18
CA LEU A 13 -16.44 15.78 -45.28
C LEU A 13 -15.89 14.36 -45.03
N PHE A 14 -14.89 13.88 -45.76
CA PHE A 14 -14.28 12.57 -45.55
C PHE A 14 -13.10 12.57 -44.57
N GLY A 15 -12.70 13.73 -44.07
CA GLY A 15 -11.55 13.88 -43.16
C GLY A 15 -11.86 13.77 -41.66
N LEU A 16 -13.12 13.51 -41.26
CA LEU A 16 -13.51 13.52 -39.83
C LEU A 16 -13.70 12.13 -39.20
N SER A 17 -13.41 11.05 -39.94
CA SER A 17 -13.43 9.71 -39.37
C SER A 17 -12.03 9.22 -39.02
N SER A 18 -11.31 9.96 -38.18
CA SER A 18 -10.02 9.54 -37.68
C SER A 18 -10.01 9.56 -36.17
N CYS A 19 -9.63 8.42 -35.60
CA CYS A 19 -9.13 8.23 -34.23
C CYS A 19 -10.14 7.90 -33.12
N ASP A 20 -11.09 7.00 -33.33
CA ASP A 20 -11.73 6.34 -32.16
C ASP A 20 -10.72 5.41 -31.45
N LYS A 21 -9.85 4.72 -32.17
CA LYS A 21 -8.86 3.80 -31.58
C LYS A 21 -7.73 4.47 -30.77
N PHE A 22 -7.43 5.74 -31.02
CA PHE A 22 -6.41 6.47 -30.25
C PHE A 22 -6.93 6.97 -28.90
N LEU A 23 -8.25 7.06 -28.75
CA LEU A 23 -8.90 7.46 -27.50
C LEU A 23 -9.26 6.25 -26.62
N ASP A 24 -9.19 5.04 -27.16
CA ASP A 24 -9.40 3.79 -26.44
C ASP A 24 -8.12 3.29 -25.72
N GLU A 25 -6.95 3.84 -26.05
CA GLU A 25 -5.76 3.59 -25.24
C GLU A 25 -5.83 4.45 -23.98
N LEU A 26 -5.78 3.78 -22.81
CA LEU A 26 -5.69 4.45 -21.53
C LEU A 26 -4.52 5.46 -21.57
N PRO A 27 -4.71 6.73 -21.20
CA PRO A 27 -3.69 7.78 -21.30
C PRO A 27 -2.55 7.63 -20.30
N ASP A 28 -2.32 6.43 -19.79
CA ASP A 28 -1.36 6.15 -18.76
C ASP A 28 -0.46 4.98 -19.19
N ASN A 29 0.85 5.19 -19.25
CA ASN A 29 1.87 4.17 -19.46
C ASN A 29 1.99 3.18 -18.28
N ARG A 30 0.93 3.00 -17.49
CA ARG A 30 0.93 1.95 -16.47
C ARG A 30 0.86 0.62 -17.18
N THR A 31 1.87 -0.21 -16.93
CA THR A 31 1.83 -1.61 -17.33
C THR A 31 0.59 -2.26 -16.75
N GLU A 32 -0.29 -2.78 -17.59
CA GLU A 32 -1.39 -3.64 -17.12
C GLU A 32 -0.74 -4.87 -16.48
N ILE A 33 -1.13 -5.18 -15.24
CA ILE A 33 -0.65 -6.35 -14.50
C ILE A 33 -1.66 -7.45 -14.79
N ASP A 34 -1.38 -8.27 -15.78
CA ASP A 34 -2.31 -9.28 -16.31
C ASP A 34 -1.77 -10.72 -16.22
N THR A 35 -0.50 -10.90 -15.78
CA THR A 35 0.12 -12.19 -15.57
C THR A 35 0.39 -12.50 -14.10
N VAL A 36 0.45 -13.78 -13.77
CA VAL A 36 0.77 -14.27 -12.41
C VAL A 36 2.15 -13.83 -11.97
N GLU A 37 3.09 -13.82 -12.89
CA GLU A 37 4.47 -13.44 -12.71
C GLU A 37 4.57 -11.95 -12.33
N GLU A 38 3.85 -11.08 -13.03
CA GLU A 38 3.81 -9.65 -12.73
C GLU A 38 3.16 -9.35 -11.37
N VAL A 39 2.13 -10.10 -10.99
CA VAL A 39 1.56 -10.00 -9.64
C VAL A 39 2.57 -10.44 -8.58
N GLN A 40 3.34 -11.51 -8.81
CA GLN A 40 4.39 -11.93 -7.89
C GLN A 40 5.48 -10.85 -7.73
N GLU A 41 5.90 -10.23 -8.84
CA GLU A 41 6.88 -9.15 -8.83
C GLU A 41 6.33 -7.91 -8.10
N LEU A 42 5.08 -7.54 -8.33
CA LEU A 42 4.42 -6.46 -7.63
C LEU A 42 4.35 -6.71 -6.11
N LEU A 43 4.05 -7.94 -5.70
CA LEU A 43 3.97 -8.32 -4.29
C LEU A 43 5.30 -8.19 -3.53
N VAL A 44 6.44 -8.23 -4.20
CA VAL A 44 7.73 -7.88 -3.56
C VAL A 44 7.74 -6.44 -3.05
N SER A 45 6.94 -5.55 -3.65
CA SER A 45 6.76 -4.16 -3.21
C SER A 45 5.64 -3.97 -2.19
N ALA A 46 4.91 -5.04 -1.81
CA ALA A 46 3.83 -4.98 -0.82
C ALA A 46 4.34 -5.03 0.64
N TYR A 47 5.62 -4.75 0.84
CA TYR A 47 6.26 -4.68 2.16
C TYR A 47 6.82 -3.28 2.39
N PRO A 48 6.60 -2.66 3.58
CA PRO A 48 7.17 -1.34 3.87
C PRO A 48 8.69 -1.33 3.74
N ASN A 49 9.22 -0.58 2.77
CA ASN A 49 10.65 -0.44 2.57
C ASN A 49 11.22 0.67 3.45
N GLY A 50 11.27 0.44 4.76
CA GLY A 50 11.78 1.37 5.75
C GLY A 50 11.98 0.70 7.10
N LEU A 51 12.81 1.28 7.96
CA LEU A 51 13.02 0.82 9.33
C LEU A 51 12.16 1.64 10.28
N TYR A 52 11.43 0.96 11.14
CA TYR A 52 10.64 1.60 12.21
C TYR A 52 11.33 1.48 13.57
N MET A 53 12.32 0.60 13.67
CA MET A 53 12.93 0.25 14.95
C MET A 53 13.66 1.44 15.58
N ASP A 54 14.39 2.22 14.77
CA ASP A 54 15.08 3.42 15.26
C ASP A 54 14.09 4.46 15.80
N ILE A 55 12.93 4.60 15.14
CA ILE A 55 11.86 5.47 15.61
C ILE A 55 11.32 4.98 16.95
N ALA A 56 10.94 3.70 17.01
CA ALA A 56 10.36 3.11 18.20
C ALA A 56 11.33 3.08 19.38
N GLU A 57 12.62 2.75 19.13
CA GLU A 57 13.63 2.66 20.17
C GLU A 57 14.01 4.02 20.71
N THR A 58 14.16 5.03 19.85
CA THR A 58 14.46 6.41 20.27
C THR A 58 13.35 7.01 21.13
N MET A 59 12.09 6.60 20.90
CA MET A 59 10.92 7.05 21.67
C MET A 59 10.63 6.20 22.90
N SER A 60 11.46 5.19 23.18
CA SER A 60 11.28 4.25 24.30
C SER A 60 12.13 4.64 25.51
N ASP A 61 11.90 3.96 26.65
CA ASP A 61 12.68 4.08 27.87
C ASP A 61 14.11 3.48 27.75
N ASN A 62 14.41 2.80 26.63
CA ASN A 62 15.74 2.24 26.38
C ASN A 62 16.76 3.30 25.91
N ALA A 63 16.27 4.41 25.37
CA ALA A 63 17.12 5.51 24.95
C ALA A 63 17.45 6.46 26.13
N SER A 64 18.66 7.00 26.15
CA SER A 64 19.07 8.01 27.13
C SER A 64 19.93 9.09 26.48
N ASP A 65 19.76 10.33 26.91
CA ASP A 65 20.63 11.43 26.53
C ASP A 65 22.00 11.31 27.20
N LYS A 66 23.07 11.31 26.42
CA LYS A 66 24.44 11.24 26.94
C LYS A 66 24.96 12.58 27.44
N VAL A 67 24.31 13.68 27.14
CA VAL A 67 24.61 15.07 27.60
C VAL A 67 26.01 15.58 27.23
N THR A 68 26.86 14.77 26.58
CA THR A 68 28.30 15.07 26.44
C THR A 68 28.69 15.67 25.08
N LEU A 69 27.88 15.53 24.07
CA LEU A 69 28.14 16.07 22.72
C LEU A 69 26.84 16.65 22.15
N PRO A 70 26.93 17.73 21.35
CA PRO A 70 25.77 18.21 20.60
C PRO A 70 25.21 17.10 19.72
N GLU A 71 23.89 16.93 19.74
CA GLU A 71 23.21 16.01 18.83
C GLU A 71 23.46 16.42 17.38
N SER A 72 23.96 15.48 16.58
CA SER A 72 24.24 15.72 15.15
C SER A 72 22.99 15.63 14.28
N SER A 73 21.92 15.00 14.80
CA SER A 73 20.66 14.81 14.08
C SER A 73 19.51 15.41 14.88
N PRO A 74 18.87 16.49 14.39
CA PRO A 74 17.65 17.04 15.02
C PRO A 74 16.54 16.00 15.16
N LEU A 75 16.49 15.00 14.26
CA LEU A 75 15.51 13.93 14.28
C LEU A 75 15.53 13.15 15.61
N ASN A 76 16.72 12.72 16.04
CA ASN A 76 16.83 11.95 17.30
C ASN A 76 16.37 12.76 18.51
N THR A 77 16.74 14.04 18.57
CA THR A 77 16.26 14.93 19.62
C THR A 77 14.74 15.11 19.60
N ASP A 78 14.17 15.27 18.41
CA ASP A 78 12.71 15.42 18.25
C ASP A 78 11.98 14.14 18.67
N LEU A 79 12.44 12.97 18.21
CA LEU A 79 11.87 11.68 18.60
C LEU A 79 12.00 11.41 20.10
N TYR A 80 13.19 11.60 20.67
CA TYR A 80 13.45 11.39 22.10
C TYR A 80 12.57 12.28 22.99
N THR A 81 12.33 13.51 22.55
CA THR A 81 11.45 14.47 23.27
C THR A 81 9.99 14.43 22.83
N TRP A 82 9.59 13.42 22.05
CA TRP A 82 8.23 13.22 21.55
C TRP A 82 7.69 14.41 20.76
N ARG A 83 8.58 15.11 20.05
CA ARG A 83 8.21 16.20 19.13
C ARG A 83 8.02 15.67 17.72
N GLY A 84 7.18 16.34 16.94
CA GLY A 84 7.02 16.02 15.51
C GLY A 84 8.26 16.42 14.72
N SER A 85 8.70 15.55 13.80
CA SER A 85 9.75 15.86 12.84
C SER A 85 9.17 15.90 11.44
N ASN A 86 9.63 16.87 10.62
CA ASN A 86 9.27 17.02 9.21
C ASN A 86 10.36 16.47 8.28
N GLU A 87 11.36 15.77 8.81
CA GLU A 87 12.39 15.16 7.99
C GLU A 87 11.81 14.03 7.14
N THR A 88 12.24 13.98 5.86
CA THR A 88 11.73 13.03 4.85
C THR A 88 12.79 12.05 4.37
N THR A 89 14.00 12.11 4.94
CA THR A 89 15.07 11.16 4.63
C THR A 89 14.69 9.75 5.04
N ARG A 90 15.44 8.76 4.56
CA ARG A 90 15.19 7.35 4.87
C ARG A 90 15.16 7.12 6.39
N ASP A 91 14.26 6.22 6.79
CA ASP A 91 14.06 5.76 8.18
C ASP A 91 13.56 6.85 9.16
N THR A 92 12.95 7.90 8.61
CA THR A 92 12.19 8.90 9.39
C THR A 92 10.71 8.51 9.48
N PRO A 93 9.93 9.09 10.41
CA PRO A 93 8.48 8.84 10.51
C PRO A 93 7.74 9.10 9.20
N VAL A 94 8.04 10.21 8.51
CA VAL A 94 7.41 10.56 7.22
C VAL A 94 7.76 9.55 6.14
N PHE A 95 9.02 9.12 6.08
CA PHE A 95 9.46 8.09 5.14
C PHE A 95 8.75 6.76 5.39
N TYR A 96 8.70 6.31 6.65
CA TYR A 96 8.06 5.03 6.99
C TYR A 96 6.55 5.05 6.73
N TRP A 97 5.88 6.16 7.04
CA TRP A 97 4.48 6.37 6.69
C TRP A 97 4.23 6.18 5.19
N THR A 98 5.03 6.86 4.37
CA THR A 98 4.94 6.76 2.92
C THR A 98 5.23 5.33 2.43
N ALA A 99 6.28 4.70 2.96
CA ALA A 99 6.64 3.32 2.60
C ALA A 99 5.52 2.31 2.94
N ALA A 100 4.85 2.49 4.09
CA ALA A 100 3.74 1.63 4.49
C ALA A 100 2.52 1.79 3.56
N TYR A 101 2.13 3.02 3.22
CA TYR A 101 1.02 3.23 2.27
C TYR A 101 1.36 2.82 0.84
N ASN A 102 2.62 2.93 0.40
CA ASN A 102 3.06 2.38 -0.87
C ASN A 102 2.93 0.84 -0.90
N ALA A 103 3.30 0.17 0.19
CA ALA A 103 3.11 -1.27 0.32
C ALA A 103 1.62 -1.67 0.27
N ILE A 104 0.75 -0.92 0.94
CA ILE A 104 -0.71 -1.10 0.89
C ILE A 104 -1.24 -0.90 -0.54
N ALA A 105 -0.76 0.13 -1.25
CA ALA A 105 -1.15 0.37 -2.64
C ALA A 105 -0.73 -0.81 -3.54
N SER A 106 0.49 -1.33 -3.41
CA SER A 106 0.95 -2.51 -4.15
C SER A 106 0.08 -3.74 -3.87
N ALA A 107 -0.26 -4.01 -2.62
CA ALA A 107 -1.17 -5.10 -2.24
C ALA A 107 -2.57 -4.92 -2.84
N ASN A 108 -3.11 -3.69 -2.83
CA ASN A 108 -4.41 -3.39 -3.41
C ASN A 108 -4.43 -3.57 -4.93
N HIS A 109 -3.37 -3.13 -5.63
CA HIS A 109 -3.25 -3.35 -7.07
C HIS A 109 -3.14 -4.85 -7.38
N ALA A 110 -2.35 -5.62 -6.62
CA ALA A 110 -2.27 -7.07 -6.78
C ALA A 110 -3.64 -7.74 -6.60
N LEU A 111 -4.40 -7.38 -5.57
CA LEU A 111 -5.74 -7.90 -5.34
C LEU A 111 -6.70 -7.57 -6.48
N ALA A 112 -6.68 -6.32 -6.96
CA ALA A 112 -7.53 -5.89 -8.07
C ALA A 112 -7.20 -6.61 -9.39
N SER A 113 -5.90 -6.82 -9.69
CA SER A 113 -5.47 -7.57 -10.87
C SER A 113 -5.90 -9.04 -10.79
N LEU A 114 -5.74 -9.68 -9.61
CA LEU A 114 -6.17 -11.07 -9.40
C LEU A 114 -7.68 -11.26 -9.55
N GLU A 115 -8.51 -10.25 -9.25
CA GLU A 115 -9.96 -10.31 -9.45
C GLU A 115 -10.34 -10.30 -10.94
N GLN A 116 -9.51 -9.70 -11.80
CA GLN A 116 -9.75 -9.63 -13.25
C GLN A 116 -9.18 -10.84 -13.99
N MET A 117 -8.21 -11.53 -13.40
CA MET A 117 -7.55 -12.68 -14.04
C MET A 117 -8.46 -13.89 -14.14
N LYS A 118 -8.39 -14.57 -15.29
CA LYS A 118 -9.00 -15.88 -15.46
C LYS A 118 -8.14 -16.93 -14.75
N GLY A 119 -8.75 -17.78 -13.93
CA GLY A 119 -7.99 -18.86 -13.27
C GLY A 119 -8.50 -19.18 -11.85
N GLY A 120 -9.32 -18.33 -11.28
CA GLY A 120 -9.99 -18.58 -10.00
C GLY A 120 -9.01 -18.98 -8.90
N ASN A 121 -9.22 -20.15 -8.29
CA ASN A 121 -8.47 -20.61 -7.12
C ASN A 121 -6.97 -20.90 -7.38
N THR A 122 -6.51 -20.96 -8.61
CA THR A 122 -5.09 -21.24 -8.93
C THR A 122 -4.16 -20.13 -8.44
N HIS A 123 -4.67 -18.91 -8.25
CA HIS A 123 -3.92 -17.75 -7.81
C HIS A 123 -4.17 -17.38 -6.34
N ASN A 124 -4.86 -18.25 -5.58
CA ASN A 124 -5.21 -17.97 -4.20
C ASN A 124 -4.01 -17.71 -3.30
N PHE A 125 -2.85 -18.31 -3.57
CA PHE A 125 -1.64 -18.07 -2.79
C PHE A 125 -1.16 -16.60 -2.88
N LEU A 126 -1.26 -15.97 -4.06
CA LEU A 126 -0.95 -14.55 -4.24
C LEU A 126 -1.99 -13.66 -3.56
N ARG A 127 -3.27 -14.04 -3.63
CA ARG A 127 -4.33 -13.35 -2.89
C ARG A 127 -4.07 -13.42 -1.39
N GLY A 128 -3.67 -14.59 -0.88
CA GLY A 128 -3.31 -14.78 0.53
C GLY A 128 -2.17 -13.88 0.96
N GLU A 129 -1.10 -13.84 0.19
CA GLU A 129 0.04 -12.96 0.47
C GLU A 129 -0.35 -11.48 0.43
N ALA A 130 -1.09 -11.04 -0.58
CA ALA A 130 -1.52 -9.65 -0.71
C ALA A 130 -2.37 -9.19 0.49
N LEU A 131 -3.31 -10.03 0.95
CA LEU A 131 -4.13 -9.75 2.12
C LEU A 131 -3.28 -9.66 3.41
N VAL A 132 -2.38 -10.61 3.64
CA VAL A 132 -1.49 -10.60 4.81
C VAL A 132 -0.52 -9.42 4.77
N ALA A 133 0.04 -9.09 3.60
CA ALA A 133 0.94 -7.94 3.45
C ALA A 133 0.20 -6.61 3.71
N ARG A 134 -1.03 -6.47 3.22
CA ARG A 134 -1.89 -5.30 3.49
C ARG A 134 -2.22 -5.18 4.97
N ALA A 135 -2.60 -6.28 5.61
CA ALA A 135 -2.85 -6.34 7.05
C ALA A 135 -1.61 -5.92 7.85
N TYR A 136 -0.43 -6.46 7.49
CA TYR A 136 0.83 -6.14 8.14
C TYR A 136 1.17 -4.65 8.05
N ALA A 137 1.08 -4.07 6.85
CA ALA A 137 1.41 -2.66 6.66
C ALA A 137 0.46 -1.74 7.45
N HIS A 138 -0.86 -2.04 7.49
CA HIS A 138 -1.81 -1.32 8.33
C HIS A 138 -1.54 -1.51 9.82
N PHE A 139 -1.20 -2.72 10.26
CA PHE A 139 -0.85 -2.97 11.66
C PHE A 139 0.38 -2.16 12.08
N MET A 140 1.41 -2.09 11.24
CA MET A 140 2.61 -1.29 11.53
C MET A 140 2.32 0.21 11.59
N LEU A 141 1.38 0.69 10.77
CA LEU A 141 0.89 2.07 10.88
C LEU A 141 0.16 2.30 12.22
N ALA A 142 -0.72 1.37 12.63
CA ALA A 142 -1.39 1.48 13.93
C ALA A 142 -0.40 1.46 15.09
N TYR A 143 0.59 0.58 15.04
CA TYR A 143 1.63 0.45 16.07
C TYR A 143 2.38 1.76 16.33
N LEU A 144 2.64 2.56 15.29
CA LEU A 144 3.42 3.80 15.40
C LEU A 144 2.54 5.05 15.61
N TRP A 145 1.29 5.07 15.11
CA TRP A 145 0.48 6.30 15.07
C TRP A 145 -0.86 6.22 15.78
N CYS A 146 -1.21 5.07 16.35
CA CYS A 146 -2.42 4.93 17.15
C CYS A 146 -2.09 4.73 18.63
N LYS A 147 -3.09 4.94 19.47
CA LYS A 147 -3.03 4.47 20.86
C LYS A 147 -2.94 2.95 20.92
N PRO A 148 -2.35 2.38 21.99
CA PRO A 148 -2.47 0.96 22.25
C PRO A 148 -3.94 0.52 22.25
N PHE A 149 -4.23 -0.64 21.68
CA PHE A 149 -5.60 -1.16 21.63
C PHE A 149 -6.12 -1.44 23.05
N ASN A 150 -7.23 -0.82 23.39
CA ASN A 150 -7.95 -1.06 24.63
C ASN A 150 -9.44 -1.34 24.31
N PRO A 151 -9.97 -2.52 24.60
CA PRO A 151 -11.36 -2.87 24.28
C PRO A 151 -12.39 -1.89 24.85
N ALA A 152 -12.09 -1.26 25.99
CA ALA A 152 -13.00 -0.32 26.63
C ALA A 152 -13.10 1.02 25.88
N THR A 153 -12.11 1.42 25.08
CA THR A 153 -12.05 2.73 24.42
C THR A 153 -11.88 2.65 22.91
N ALA A 154 -11.57 1.47 22.35
CA ALA A 154 -11.25 1.27 20.93
C ALA A 154 -12.36 1.76 19.98
N ALA A 155 -13.63 1.68 20.40
CA ALA A 155 -14.76 2.17 19.61
C ALA A 155 -14.77 3.70 19.44
N THR A 156 -14.12 4.45 20.35
CA THR A 156 -14.04 5.92 20.35
C THR A 156 -12.66 6.45 20.05
N ASP A 157 -11.60 5.67 20.30
CA ASP A 157 -10.23 6.03 19.93
C ASP A 157 -10.09 6.06 18.39
N LEU A 158 -9.27 7.01 17.91
CA LEU A 158 -9.06 7.17 16.48
C LEU A 158 -7.99 6.20 15.96
N GLY A 159 -8.42 5.33 15.05
CA GLY A 159 -7.55 4.57 14.16
C GLY A 159 -7.04 5.42 12.99
N LEU A 160 -6.69 4.79 11.90
CA LEU A 160 -6.24 5.42 10.66
C LEU A 160 -7.23 5.13 9.52
N PRO A 161 -7.08 5.75 8.35
CA PRO A 161 -7.79 5.31 7.16
C PRO A 161 -7.36 3.89 6.79
N TYR A 162 -8.31 2.96 6.67
CA TYR A 162 -8.05 1.64 6.10
C TYR A 162 -8.25 1.70 4.59
N VAL A 163 -7.18 1.50 3.82
CA VAL A 163 -7.20 1.62 2.35
C VAL A 163 -7.22 0.21 1.76
N ASP A 164 -8.37 -0.20 1.26
CA ASP A 164 -8.62 -1.56 0.78
C ASP A 164 -8.79 -1.68 -0.75
N LYS A 165 -8.57 -0.58 -1.48
CA LYS A 165 -8.72 -0.50 -2.95
C LYS A 165 -7.63 0.37 -3.56
N PRO A 166 -7.29 0.14 -4.85
CA PRO A 166 -6.45 1.06 -5.60
C PRO A 166 -7.03 2.47 -5.65
N GLU A 167 -6.17 3.48 -5.58
CA GLU A 167 -6.59 4.88 -5.78
C GLU A 167 -6.91 5.15 -7.24
N THR A 168 -8.07 5.72 -7.49
CA THR A 168 -8.53 6.13 -8.83
C THR A 168 -8.54 7.64 -9.03
N VAL A 169 -8.23 8.41 -7.97
CA VAL A 169 -8.24 9.88 -7.98
C VAL A 169 -6.96 10.43 -7.34
N VAL A 170 -6.41 11.49 -7.90
CA VAL A 170 -5.12 12.07 -7.48
C VAL A 170 -5.15 12.63 -6.04
N PHE A 171 -6.31 13.14 -5.59
CA PHE A 171 -6.49 13.72 -4.26
C PHE A 171 -7.67 13.05 -3.54
N GLY A 172 -7.50 11.77 -3.17
CA GLY A 172 -8.48 11.04 -2.39
C GLY A 172 -8.69 11.69 -1.01
N LYS A 173 -9.94 11.72 -0.53
CA LYS A 173 -10.26 12.19 0.82
C LYS A 173 -10.43 10.99 1.73
N TYR A 174 -9.48 10.78 2.61
CA TYR A 174 -9.49 9.70 3.59
C TYR A 174 -9.94 10.19 4.95
N LYS A 175 -10.78 9.42 5.62
CA LYS A 175 -11.22 9.68 6.98
C LYS A 175 -10.62 8.65 7.92
N ARG A 176 -10.19 9.09 9.10
CA ARG A 176 -9.86 8.17 10.18
C ARG A 176 -11.13 7.47 10.65
N ILE A 177 -11.02 6.18 10.86
CA ILE A 177 -12.10 5.34 11.46
C ILE A 177 -11.79 5.09 12.93
N SER A 178 -12.69 4.45 13.68
CA SER A 178 -12.38 4.03 15.04
C SER A 178 -11.25 3.01 15.06
N LEU A 179 -10.51 2.95 16.15
CA LEU A 179 -9.44 1.97 16.33
C LEU A 179 -9.97 0.54 16.27
N GLU A 180 -11.14 0.30 16.85
CA GLU A 180 -11.84 -0.99 16.76
C GLU A 180 -12.12 -1.39 15.30
N ALA A 181 -12.73 -0.50 14.50
CA ALA A 181 -13.01 -0.78 13.10
C ALA A 181 -11.73 -0.99 12.28
N PHE A 182 -10.65 -0.28 12.62
CA PHE A 182 -9.35 -0.44 11.98
C PHE A 182 -8.73 -1.82 12.26
N TYR A 183 -8.74 -2.27 13.52
CA TYR A 183 -8.24 -3.59 13.90
C TYR A 183 -9.12 -4.72 13.33
N ASN A 184 -10.44 -4.55 13.33
CA ASN A 184 -11.36 -5.53 12.71
C ASN A 184 -11.09 -5.70 11.21
N ALA A 185 -10.70 -4.62 10.50
CA ALA A 185 -10.34 -4.72 9.10
C ALA A 185 -9.01 -5.46 8.88
N ILE A 186 -8.01 -5.24 9.75
CA ILE A 186 -6.76 -6.01 9.77
C ILE A 186 -7.04 -7.50 10.02
N GLU A 187 -7.83 -7.80 11.05
CA GLU A 187 -8.21 -9.17 11.40
C GLU A 187 -8.92 -9.89 10.25
N LYS A 188 -9.82 -9.19 9.57
CA LYS A 188 -10.49 -9.73 8.39
C LYS A 188 -9.49 -10.15 7.31
N ASP A 189 -8.56 -9.26 6.94
CA ASP A 189 -7.54 -9.57 5.95
C ASP A 189 -6.66 -10.76 6.36
N LEU A 190 -6.28 -10.84 7.63
CA LEU A 190 -5.53 -11.98 8.17
C LEU A 190 -6.31 -13.28 8.08
N ASN A 191 -7.57 -13.30 8.55
CA ASN A 191 -8.41 -14.49 8.55
C ASN A 191 -8.70 -14.99 7.14
N GLU A 192 -8.84 -14.09 6.16
CA GLU A 192 -9.02 -14.45 4.76
C GLU A 192 -7.71 -14.87 4.09
N GLY A 193 -6.58 -14.25 4.42
CA GLY A 193 -5.31 -14.45 3.75
C GLY A 193 -4.52 -15.66 4.25
N LEU A 194 -4.44 -15.88 5.57
CA LEU A 194 -3.62 -16.94 6.17
C LEU A 194 -3.85 -18.34 5.58
N PRO A 195 -5.09 -18.81 5.40
CA PRO A 195 -5.34 -20.16 4.87
C PRO A 195 -4.94 -20.33 3.40
N LEU A 196 -4.73 -19.23 2.68
CA LEU A 196 -4.44 -19.24 1.24
C LEU A 196 -2.93 -19.29 0.95
N ILE A 197 -2.06 -18.98 1.91
CA ILE A 197 -0.61 -18.95 1.70
C ILE A 197 -0.08 -20.35 1.43
N ASP A 198 0.72 -20.50 0.38
CA ASP A 198 1.34 -21.75 -0.03
C ASP A 198 2.83 -21.57 -0.33
N ASN A 199 3.70 -22.02 0.58
CA ASN A 199 5.15 -21.92 0.47
C ASN A 199 5.73 -22.60 -0.79
N THR A 200 5.02 -23.59 -1.34
CA THR A 200 5.52 -24.38 -2.48
C THR A 200 5.42 -23.63 -3.81
N LYS A 201 4.71 -22.50 -3.83
CA LYS A 201 4.45 -21.71 -5.03
C LYS A 201 5.53 -20.66 -5.32
N TYR A 202 6.40 -20.36 -4.34
CA TYR A 202 7.42 -19.33 -4.48
C TYR A 202 8.79 -19.94 -4.82
N SER A 203 9.43 -19.43 -5.87
CA SER A 203 10.81 -19.80 -6.20
C SER A 203 11.83 -19.24 -5.20
N LYS A 204 11.50 -18.09 -4.57
CA LYS A 204 12.33 -17.41 -3.58
C LYS A 204 11.48 -17.00 -2.35
N PRO A 205 11.11 -17.95 -1.48
CA PRO A 205 10.19 -17.69 -0.36
C PRO A 205 10.63 -16.57 0.59
N LYS A 206 11.94 -16.27 0.67
CA LYS A 206 12.48 -15.22 1.55
C LYS A 206 11.99 -13.80 1.23
N PHE A 207 11.45 -13.58 0.04
CA PHE A 207 10.91 -12.29 -0.38
C PHE A 207 9.39 -12.19 -0.26
N HIS A 208 8.76 -13.21 0.32
CA HIS A 208 7.31 -13.33 0.41
C HIS A 208 6.87 -13.69 1.83
N PHE A 209 5.61 -13.48 2.17
CA PHE A 209 5.05 -14.06 3.38
C PHE A 209 4.93 -15.58 3.20
N THR A 210 5.85 -16.31 3.85
CA THR A 210 5.67 -17.75 4.06
C THR A 210 4.60 -17.99 5.12
N LYS A 211 4.09 -19.23 5.22
CA LYS A 211 3.15 -19.62 6.30
C LYS A 211 3.70 -19.27 7.68
N GLU A 212 4.98 -19.56 7.90
CA GLU A 212 5.65 -19.30 9.18
C GLU A 212 5.71 -17.81 9.49
N ALA A 213 6.09 -16.98 8.53
CA ALA A 213 6.16 -15.53 8.70
C ALA A 213 4.76 -14.92 8.92
N ALA A 214 3.76 -15.39 8.18
CA ALA A 214 2.39 -14.93 8.31
C ALA A 214 1.78 -15.30 9.67
N HIS A 215 2.01 -16.53 10.15
CA HIS A 215 1.57 -16.95 11.49
C HIS A 215 2.35 -16.25 12.61
N ALA A 216 3.64 -15.95 12.42
CA ALA A 216 4.40 -15.15 13.38
C ALA A 216 3.81 -13.73 13.49
N PHE A 217 3.44 -13.11 12.36
CA PHE A 217 2.74 -11.83 12.38
C PHE A 217 1.37 -11.94 13.06
N ALA A 218 0.56 -12.95 12.72
CA ALA A 218 -0.74 -13.16 13.35
C ALA A 218 -0.65 -13.38 14.88
N THR A 219 0.46 -13.97 15.36
CA THR A 219 0.70 -14.15 16.80
C THR A 219 1.05 -12.84 17.49
N ARG A 220 1.69 -11.90 16.75
CA ARG A 220 2.00 -10.56 17.27
C ARG A 220 0.79 -9.64 17.27
N PHE A 221 -0.12 -9.80 16.33
CA PHE A 221 -1.39 -9.08 16.23
C PHE A 221 -2.34 -9.47 17.34
#